data_29d462215fd2f6eaaa7aadb552dc289a
#
_entry.id   29d462215fd2f6eaaa7aadb552dc289a
#
_cell.length_a   1.000
_cell.length_b   1.000
_cell.length_c   1.000
_cell.angle_alpha   90.00
_cell.angle_beta   90.00
_cell.angle_gamma   90.00
#
_symmetry.space_group_name_H-M   'P 1'
#
loop_
_entity.id
_entity.type
_entity.pdbx_description
1 polymer ?
#
loop_
_entity_poly.entity_id
_entity_poly.type
_entity_poly.pdbx_seq_one_letter_code
_entity_poly.pdbx_strand_id
1 'polypeptide(L)'
;FEKYDKQVQGRVHLESGVADSGVLTPFNSTDYPKEIRKIGIALSTDHNPRYSMISPYWGGVNAVVEAMRNVASVGASPHAITDCLCYGNPEKPKQMWEFVEGTRGISDACNAITLKDNPSYPTPIIAGNVSFYNESKNGPIPPSPIVSCLGRLKDIDYVIPMHFQFLGSDVLMVGERKDELGGSVYYQLLGELGANVPKPDFVEVRS
;
A
#
# COMPACT_ATOMS: atom_id res chain seq x y z
N PHE A 1 19.38 -4.02 -11.36
CA PHE A 1 18.93 -4.50 -10.03
C PHE A 1 19.25 -5.96 -9.80
N GLU A 2 18.83 -6.87 -10.68
CA GLU A 2 19.00 -8.32 -10.49
C GLU A 2 20.44 -8.78 -10.28
N LYS A 3 21.43 -8.05 -10.82
CA LYS A 3 22.84 -8.38 -10.68
C LYS A 3 23.46 -7.95 -9.35
N TYR A 4 22.81 -7.03 -8.63
CA TYR A 4 23.44 -6.40 -7.48
C TYR A 4 22.82 -6.79 -6.16
N ASP A 5 21.50 -6.64 -6.01
CA ASP A 5 20.89 -6.75 -4.69
C ASP A 5 19.44 -7.26 -4.70
N LYS A 6 19.05 -8.02 -5.72
CA LYS A 6 17.71 -8.65 -5.77
C LYS A 6 17.41 -9.45 -4.50
N GLN A 7 18.41 -10.10 -3.95
CA GLN A 7 18.28 -10.96 -2.77
C GLN A 7 18.56 -10.23 -1.45
N VAL A 8 18.85 -8.94 -1.49
CA VAL A 8 19.10 -8.10 -0.30
C VAL A 8 20.00 -8.81 0.71
N GLN A 9 21.23 -9.10 0.29
CA GLN A 9 22.23 -9.86 1.09
C GLN A 9 21.77 -11.28 1.47
N GLY A 10 20.97 -11.92 0.64
CA GLY A 10 20.40 -13.25 0.91
C GLY A 10 19.30 -13.26 1.98
N ARG A 11 18.64 -12.12 2.22
CA ARG A 11 17.60 -11.96 3.24
C ARG A 11 16.18 -11.95 2.69
N VAL A 12 16.00 -12.07 1.38
CA VAL A 12 14.68 -12.17 0.77
C VAL A 12 14.09 -13.55 1.08
N HIS A 13 12.89 -13.55 1.65
CA HIS A 13 12.11 -14.76 1.90
C HIS A 13 11.01 -14.95 0.85
N LEU A 14 10.26 -13.88 0.53
CA LEU A 14 9.37 -13.83 -0.63
C LEU A 14 9.81 -12.71 -1.57
N GLU A 15 10.06 -13.08 -2.83
CA GLU A 15 10.40 -12.11 -3.86
C GLU A 15 9.17 -11.29 -4.31
N SER A 16 9.43 -10.12 -4.88
CA SER A 16 8.41 -9.35 -5.58
C SER A 16 7.77 -10.18 -6.71
N GLY A 17 6.45 -10.12 -6.82
CA GLY A 17 5.67 -10.85 -7.83
C GLY A 17 5.28 -12.29 -7.45
N VAL A 18 5.73 -12.79 -6.31
CA VAL A 18 5.34 -14.11 -5.77
C VAL A 18 4.16 -13.97 -4.78
N ALA A 19 4.00 -12.79 -4.22
CA ALA A 19 2.90 -12.40 -3.32
C ALA A 19 2.64 -10.91 -3.45
N ASP A 20 1.60 -10.40 -2.78
CA ASP A 20 1.22 -8.99 -2.81
C ASP A 20 2.21 -8.10 -2.03
N SER A 21 3.07 -8.69 -1.19
CA SER A 21 4.17 -8.00 -0.51
C SER A 21 5.46 -8.80 -0.62
N GLY A 22 6.59 -8.10 -0.76
CA GLY A 22 7.91 -8.69 -0.57
C GLY A 22 8.17 -8.93 0.92
N VAL A 23 8.83 -10.06 1.26
CA VAL A 23 9.16 -10.39 2.65
C VAL A 23 10.66 -10.59 2.82
N LEU A 24 11.21 -9.91 3.81
CA LEU A 24 12.61 -10.00 4.22
C LEU A 24 12.75 -10.67 5.58
N THR A 25 13.88 -11.36 5.80
CA THR A 25 14.28 -11.96 7.08
C THR A 25 15.55 -11.29 7.59
N PRO A 26 15.45 -10.11 8.23
CA PRO A 26 16.62 -9.29 8.55
C PRO A 26 17.56 -9.94 9.58
N PHE A 27 17.05 -10.87 10.38
CA PHE A 27 17.78 -11.49 11.50
C PHE A 27 18.08 -12.98 11.29
N ASN A 28 18.12 -13.48 10.06
CA ASN A 28 18.30 -14.90 9.75
C ASN A 28 19.73 -15.46 10.01
N SER A 29 20.71 -14.59 10.37
CA SER A 29 22.06 -15.01 10.72
C SER A 29 22.13 -15.63 12.12
N THR A 30 23.12 -16.53 12.31
CA THR A 30 23.46 -17.11 13.62
C THR A 30 24.00 -16.09 14.62
N ASP A 31 24.38 -14.89 14.17
CA ASP A 31 24.84 -13.78 15.03
C ASP A 31 23.71 -13.18 15.87
N TYR A 32 22.47 -13.44 15.49
CA TYR A 32 21.30 -12.96 16.23
C TYR A 32 20.74 -14.02 17.20
N PRO A 33 20.08 -13.59 18.30
CA PRO A 33 19.36 -14.48 19.20
C PRO A 33 18.34 -15.35 18.46
N LYS A 34 18.21 -16.62 18.85
CA LYS A 34 17.35 -17.59 18.15
C LYS A 34 15.88 -17.14 18.08
N GLU A 35 15.43 -16.42 19.09
CA GLU A 35 14.04 -15.94 19.26
C GLU A 35 13.61 -14.94 18.20
N ILE A 36 14.56 -14.21 17.59
CA ILE A 36 14.26 -13.19 16.57
C ILE A 36 14.60 -13.62 15.16
N ARG A 37 15.26 -14.76 14.95
CA ARG A 37 15.72 -15.19 13.60
C ARG A 37 14.59 -15.43 12.62
N LYS A 38 13.39 -15.73 13.10
CA LYS A 38 12.20 -15.96 12.30
C LYS A 38 11.34 -14.72 12.10
N ILE A 39 11.70 -13.59 12.68
CA ILE A 39 10.98 -12.34 12.47
C ILE A 39 11.18 -11.92 11.01
N GLY A 40 10.05 -11.64 10.35
CA GLY A 40 10.02 -11.11 8.99
C GLY A 40 9.53 -9.66 8.95
N ILE A 41 9.94 -8.97 7.88
CA ILE A 41 9.45 -7.65 7.51
C ILE A 41 8.80 -7.76 6.13
N ALA A 42 7.52 -7.37 6.04
CA ALA A 42 6.81 -7.26 4.77
C ALA A 42 6.78 -5.82 4.31
N LEU A 43 6.89 -5.61 3.00
CA LEU A 43 6.86 -4.30 2.36
C LEU A 43 5.98 -4.35 1.11
N SER A 44 5.06 -3.41 1.00
CA SER A 44 4.33 -3.11 -0.23
C SER A 44 4.43 -1.63 -0.57
N THR A 45 4.19 -1.29 -1.84
CA THR A 45 4.11 0.10 -2.31
C THR A 45 2.96 0.18 -3.29
N ASP A 46 2.02 1.08 -3.02
CA ASP A 46 0.76 1.15 -3.73
C ASP A 46 0.36 2.58 -4.06
N HIS A 47 -0.28 2.73 -5.21
CA HIS A 47 -0.93 3.93 -5.68
C HIS A 47 -1.68 3.67 -6.99
N ASN A 48 -2.87 4.24 -7.12
CA ASN A 48 -3.60 4.28 -8.38
C ASN A 48 -3.88 5.74 -8.79
N PRO A 49 -3.12 6.31 -9.77
CA PRO A 49 -3.30 7.69 -10.21
C PRO A 49 -4.70 7.97 -10.77
N ARG A 50 -5.36 6.97 -11.33
CA ARG A 50 -6.71 7.11 -11.89
C ARG A 50 -7.76 7.36 -10.80
N TYR A 51 -7.59 6.78 -9.61
CA TYR A 51 -8.41 7.11 -8.45
C TYR A 51 -8.23 8.57 -8.04
N SER A 52 -6.99 9.01 -7.96
CA SER A 52 -6.66 10.39 -7.58
C SER A 52 -7.14 11.42 -8.61
N MET A 53 -7.19 11.06 -9.90
CA MET A 53 -7.77 11.93 -10.95
C MET A 53 -9.28 12.16 -10.77
N ILE A 54 -10.00 11.17 -10.22
CA ILE A 54 -11.44 11.29 -9.93
C ILE A 54 -11.64 11.99 -8.58
N SER A 55 -10.93 11.56 -7.56
CA SER A 55 -10.99 12.10 -6.20
C SER A 55 -9.64 11.96 -5.52
N PRO A 56 -8.88 13.05 -5.37
CA PRO A 56 -7.59 13.03 -4.69
C PRO A 56 -7.67 12.47 -3.27
N TYR A 57 -8.73 12.81 -2.53
CA TYR A 57 -8.99 12.27 -1.19
C TYR A 57 -9.08 10.74 -1.19
N TRP A 58 -9.96 10.17 -2.01
CA TRP A 58 -10.10 8.72 -2.09
C TRP A 58 -8.88 8.04 -2.72
N GLY A 59 -8.13 8.75 -3.56
CA GLY A 59 -6.83 8.28 -4.05
C GLY A 59 -5.84 8.06 -2.92
N GLY A 60 -5.74 9.01 -2.00
CA GLY A 60 -4.92 8.91 -0.79
C GLY A 60 -5.39 7.80 0.16
N VAL A 61 -6.71 7.71 0.42
CA VAL A 61 -7.30 6.64 1.23
C VAL A 61 -6.98 5.26 0.66
N ASN A 62 -7.24 5.06 -0.65
CA ASN A 62 -7.00 3.76 -1.28
C ASN A 62 -5.53 3.36 -1.29
N ALA A 63 -4.60 4.31 -1.49
CA ALA A 63 -3.17 4.02 -1.45
C ALA A 63 -2.75 3.43 -0.08
N VAL A 64 -3.24 4.00 1.02
CA VAL A 64 -2.98 3.47 2.38
C VAL A 64 -3.63 2.10 2.58
N VAL A 65 -4.92 1.98 2.24
CA VAL A 65 -5.68 0.73 2.46
C VAL A 65 -5.12 -0.42 1.64
N GLU A 66 -4.77 -0.17 0.37
CA GLU A 66 -4.19 -1.18 -0.52
C GLU A 66 -2.82 -1.64 0.00
N ALA A 67 -1.92 -0.71 0.33
CA ALA A 67 -0.62 -1.04 0.90
C ALA A 67 -0.74 -1.88 2.18
N MET A 68 -1.67 -1.53 3.09
CA MET A 68 -1.91 -2.31 4.31
C MET A 68 -2.48 -3.71 4.02
N ARG A 69 -3.43 -3.82 3.09
CA ARG A 69 -4.02 -5.12 2.69
C ARG A 69 -2.97 -6.03 2.07
N ASN A 70 -2.11 -5.49 1.21
CA ASN A 70 -1.04 -6.25 0.57
C ASN A 70 -0.03 -6.77 1.61
N VAL A 71 0.28 -5.99 2.62
CA VAL A 71 1.09 -6.45 3.77
C VAL A 71 0.36 -7.51 4.58
N ALA A 72 -0.94 -7.33 4.84
CA ALA A 72 -1.73 -8.28 5.60
C ALA A 72 -1.94 -9.62 4.86
N SER A 73 -2.03 -9.61 3.52
CA SER A 73 -2.25 -10.80 2.70
C SER A 73 -1.14 -11.84 2.83
N VAL A 74 0.09 -11.41 3.13
CA VAL A 74 1.22 -12.33 3.37
C VAL A 74 1.33 -12.78 4.84
N GLY A 75 0.37 -12.41 5.70
CA GLY A 75 0.34 -12.76 7.12
C GLY A 75 1.04 -11.77 8.03
N ALA A 76 1.52 -10.64 7.51
CA ALA A 76 2.15 -9.59 8.32
C ALA A 76 1.10 -8.65 8.93
N SER A 77 1.41 -8.08 10.09
CA SER A 77 0.63 -6.99 10.67
C SER A 77 1.17 -5.65 10.18
N PRO A 78 0.37 -4.80 9.53
CA PRO A 78 0.77 -3.42 9.20
C PRO A 78 1.28 -2.68 10.42
N HIS A 79 2.36 -1.93 10.30
CA HIS A 79 3.05 -1.33 11.44
C HIS A 79 3.43 0.13 11.24
N ALA A 80 3.79 0.51 10.03
CA ALA A 80 4.15 1.88 9.70
C ALA A 80 3.94 2.17 8.22
N ILE A 81 3.74 3.45 7.92
CA ILE A 81 3.61 3.99 6.57
C ILE A 81 4.79 4.91 6.27
N THR A 82 5.20 4.95 5.03
CA THR A 82 6.00 6.02 4.44
C THR A 82 5.35 6.45 3.14
N ASP A 83 5.54 7.70 2.74
CA ASP A 83 4.93 8.23 1.52
C ASP A 83 5.96 8.90 0.59
N CYS A 84 5.55 9.00 -0.68
CA CYS A 84 6.24 9.78 -1.71
C CYS A 84 5.15 10.57 -2.46
N LEU A 85 4.97 11.83 -2.07
CA LEU A 85 3.90 12.70 -2.56
C LEU A 85 4.36 13.45 -3.82
N CYS A 86 3.81 13.08 -4.98
CA CYS A 86 4.17 13.68 -6.26
C CYS A 86 2.97 14.44 -6.86
N TYR A 87 3.13 15.76 -7.03
CA TYR A 87 2.08 16.66 -7.49
C TYR A 87 2.61 17.69 -8.49
N GLY A 88 1.69 18.34 -9.19
CA GLY A 88 2.00 19.44 -10.11
C GLY A 88 2.46 20.72 -9.38
N ASN A 89 2.24 21.87 -10.00
CA ASN A 89 2.66 23.17 -9.47
C ASN A 89 1.73 23.64 -8.33
N PRO A 90 2.20 23.74 -7.06
CA PRO A 90 1.37 24.11 -5.93
C PRO A 90 0.90 25.59 -5.94
N GLU A 91 1.47 26.44 -6.78
CA GLU A 91 0.99 27.81 -6.99
C GLU A 91 -0.33 27.85 -7.77
N LYS A 92 -0.68 26.75 -8.44
CA LYS A 92 -1.96 26.63 -9.15
C LYS A 92 -3.01 26.07 -8.18
N PRO A 93 -4.13 26.79 -7.93
CA PRO A 93 -5.12 26.43 -6.89
C PRO A 93 -5.64 24.99 -7.01
N LYS A 94 -5.84 24.48 -8.23
CA LYS A 94 -6.30 23.11 -8.44
C LYS A 94 -5.27 22.08 -7.95
N GLN A 95 -4.00 22.22 -8.31
CA GLN A 95 -2.96 21.27 -7.91
C GLN A 95 -2.68 21.35 -6.41
N MET A 96 -2.76 22.53 -5.81
CA MET A 96 -2.68 22.65 -4.35
C MET A 96 -3.86 21.99 -3.64
N TRP A 97 -5.08 22.13 -4.17
CA TRP A 97 -6.25 21.41 -3.66
C TRP A 97 -6.09 19.89 -3.77
N GLU A 98 -5.60 19.39 -4.91
CA GLU A 98 -5.32 17.98 -5.12
C GLU A 98 -4.32 17.43 -4.08
N PHE A 99 -3.27 18.19 -3.77
CA PHE A 99 -2.30 17.84 -2.73
C PHE A 99 -2.95 17.80 -1.34
N VAL A 100 -3.70 18.83 -0.96
CA VAL A 100 -4.35 18.92 0.34
C VAL A 100 -5.34 17.77 0.54
N GLU A 101 -6.18 17.47 -0.46
CA GLU A 101 -7.15 16.40 -0.37
C GLU A 101 -6.48 15.01 -0.35
N GLY A 102 -5.46 14.77 -1.17
CA GLY A 102 -4.71 13.52 -1.15
C GLY A 102 -4.04 13.26 0.20
N THR A 103 -3.40 14.28 0.76
CA THR A 103 -2.76 14.21 2.09
C THR A 103 -3.79 14.00 3.20
N ARG A 104 -4.95 14.66 3.10
CA ARG A 104 -6.07 14.45 4.05
C ARG A 104 -6.57 13.02 4.00
N GLY A 105 -6.71 12.43 2.80
CA GLY A 105 -7.11 11.02 2.64
C GLY A 105 -6.13 10.06 3.30
N ILE A 106 -4.81 10.25 3.12
CA ILE A 106 -3.78 9.47 3.81
C ILE A 106 -3.92 9.61 5.33
N SER A 107 -4.02 10.85 5.83
CA SER A 107 -4.15 11.13 7.26
C SER A 107 -5.38 10.45 7.87
N ASP A 108 -6.54 10.59 7.24
CA ASP A 108 -7.79 10.02 7.75
C ASP A 108 -7.73 8.49 7.77
N ALA A 109 -7.18 7.85 6.73
CA ALA A 109 -6.99 6.41 6.70
C ALA A 109 -6.03 5.92 7.81
N CYS A 110 -4.88 6.58 7.98
CA CYS A 110 -3.91 6.23 9.03
C CYS A 110 -4.48 6.41 10.44
N ASN A 111 -5.32 7.43 10.66
CA ASN A 111 -5.99 7.66 11.94
C ASN A 111 -7.11 6.64 12.21
N ALA A 112 -7.82 6.21 11.19
CA ALA A 112 -8.92 5.25 11.33
C ALA A 112 -8.42 3.80 11.47
N ILE A 113 -7.32 3.44 10.79
CA ILE A 113 -6.74 2.10 10.84
C ILE A 113 -5.62 2.09 11.87
N THR A 114 -5.92 1.55 13.04
CA THR A 114 -5.01 1.52 14.20
C THR A 114 -4.11 0.29 14.19
N LEU A 115 -3.02 0.34 14.94
CA LEU A 115 -2.10 -0.79 15.09
C LEU A 115 -2.78 -1.98 15.78
N LYS A 116 -2.62 -3.18 15.23
CA LYS A 116 -3.18 -4.42 15.78
C LYS A 116 -2.71 -4.68 17.24
N ASP A 117 -1.44 -4.48 17.50
CA ASP A 117 -0.85 -4.71 18.82
C ASP A 117 -1.12 -3.54 19.81
N ASN A 118 -1.63 -2.40 19.33
CA ASN A 118 -2.02 -1.26 20.14
C ASN A 118 -3.17 -0.46 19.49
N PRO A 119 -4.42 -0.89 19.70
CA PRO A 119 -5.59 -0.28 19.06
C PRO A 119 -5.86 1.19 19.42
N SER A 120 -5.18 1.74 20.41
CA SER A 120 -5.26 3.16 20.75
C SER A 120 -4.33 4.04 19.91
N TYR A 121 -3.43 3.44 19.14
CA TYR A 121 -2.48 4.16 18.31
C TYR A 121 -2.86 4.09 16.83
N PRO A 122 -3.01 5.23 16.16
CA PRO A 122 -3.12 5.29 14.71
C PRO A 122 -1.86 4.72 14.05
N THR A 123 -1.97 4.27 12.82
CA THR A 123 -0.81 3.82 12.06
C THR A 123 0.13 5.01 11.80
N PRO A 124 1.39 4.98 12.27
CA PRO A 124 2.29 6.10 12.14
C PRO A 124 2.83 6.26 10.72
N ILE A 125 2.94 7.51 10.26
CA ILE A 125 3.73 7.88 9.08
C ILE A 125 5.12 8.23 9.59
N ILE A 126 6.10 7.36 9.30
CA ILE A 126 7.45 7.46 9.88
C ILE A 126 8.46 8.21 9.01
N ALA A 127 8.17 8.34 7.73
CA ALA A 127 8.99 9.08 6.77
C ALA A 127 8.14 9.46 5.56
N GLY A 128 8.61 10.41 4.77
CA GLY A 128 7.97 10.81 3.54
C GLY A 128 8.75 11.90 2.84
N ASN A 129 8.37 12.14 1.58
CA ASN A 129 8.87 13.28 0.82
C ASN A 129 7.75 13.90 -0.02
N VAL A 130 7.92 15.16 -0.38
CA VAL A 130 7.05 15.87 -1.31
C VAL A 130 7.86 16.30 -2.54
N SER A 131 7.32 16.00 -3.71
CA SER A 131 7.82 16.46 -4.99
C SER A 131 6.74 17.32 -5.67
N PHE A 132 7.04 18.58 -5.92
CA PHE A 132 6.17 19.51 -6.61
C PHE A 132 6.71 19.88 -7.99
N TYR A 133 5.93 20.66 -8.75
CA TYR A 133 6.25 21.11 -10.10
C TYR A 133 6.47 19.98 -11.10
N ASN A 134 5.85 18.80 -10.85
CA ASN A 134 5.91 17.68 -11.78
C ASN A 134 4.95 17.92 -12.94
N GLU A 135 5.41 18.68 -13.90
CA GLU A 135 4.63 19.00 -15.10
C GLU A 135 5.50 19.07 -16.36
N SER A 136 4.87 18.89 -17.49
CA SER A 136 5.48 18.98 -18.80
C SER A 136 4.64 19.91 -19.71
N LYS A 137 5.04 20.03 -20.98
CA LYS A 137 4.21 20.71 -21.99
C LYS A 137 2.80 20.11 -22.15
N ASN A 138 2.59 18.88 -21.73
CA ASN A 138 1.29 18.19 -21.77
C ASN A 138 0.44 18.42 -20.51
N GLY A 139 0.92 19.17 -19.54
CA GLY A 139 0.27 19.47 -18.27
C GLY A 139 0.92 18.79 -17.06
N PRO A 140 0.30 18.92 -15.88
CA PRO A 140 0.78 18.28 -14.68
C PRO A 140 0.58 16.76 -14.73
N ILE A 141 1.39 16.04 -13.94
CA ILE A 141 1.14 14.62 -13.68
C ILE A 141 -0.20 14.45 -12.95
N PRO A 142 -0.83 13.27 -13.03
CA PRO A 142 -1.92 12.94 -12.12
C PRO A 142 -1.49 13.08 -10.66
N PRO A 143 -2.39 13.48 -9.75
CA PRO A 143 -2.10 13.52 -8.31
C PRO A 143 -1.63 12.14 -7.84
N SER A 144 -0.43 12.06 -7.27
CA SER A 144 0.23 10.77 -7.01
C SER A 144 0.73 10.67 -5.57
N PRO A 145 -0.18 10.41 -4.59
CA PRO A 145 0.19 10.06 -3.23
C PRO A 145 0.61 8.58 -3.17
N ILE A 146 1.87 8.29 -3.45
CA ILE A 146 2.43 6.94 -3.40
C ILE A 146 2.67 6.58 -1.94
N VAL A 147 2.19 5.42 -1.49
CA VAL A 147 2.30 4.97 -0.11
C VAL A 147 3.02 3.63 -0.06
N SER A 148 3.97 3.49 0.86
CA SER A 148 4.56 2.21 1.19
C SER A 148 4.19 1.82 2.63
N CYS A 149 3.81 0.55 2.83
CA CYS A 149 3.51 0.00 4.13
C CYS A 149 4.59 -1.00 4.55
N LEU A 150 5.05 -0.84 5.78
CA LEU A 150 5.92 -1.78 6.47
C LEU A 150 5.08 -2.60 7.44
N GLY A 151 5.17 -3.92 7.35
CA GLY A 151 4.52 -4.84 8.26
C GLY A 151 5.49 -5.79 8.93
N ARG A 152 5.07 -6.33 10.08
CA ARG A 152 5.86 -7.28 10.87
C ARG A 152 5.23 -8.67 10.85
N LEU A 153 6.04 -9.66 10.53
CA LEU A 153 5.73 -11.08 10.72
C LEU A 153 6.40 -11.57 12.00
N LYS A 154 5.65 -12.22 12.87
CA LYS A 154 6.22 -12.82 14.09
C LYS A 154 7.04 -14.06 13.78
N ASP A 155 6.64 -14.83 12.78
CA ASP A 155 7.32 -16.02 12.31
C ASP A 155 7.11 -16.19 10.80
N ILE A 156 8.20 -16.26 10.05
CA ILE A 156 8.19 -16.44 8.59
C ILE A 156 7.67 -17.79 8.12
N ASP A 157 7.59 -18.78 8.99
CA ASP A 157 7.01 -20.09 8.65
C ASP A 157 5.50 -19.99 8.34
N TYR A 158 4.84 -18.88 8.71
CA TYR A 158 3.43 -18.61 8.45
C TYR A 158 3.19 -17.64 7.29
N VAL A 159 4.20 -17.37 6.47
CA VAL A 159 4.06 -16.52 5.28
C VAL A 159 3.15 -17.18 4.26
N ILE A 160 2.26 -16.38 3.68
CA ILE A 160 1.28 -16.84 2.69
C ILE A 160 1.64 -16.25 1.32
N PRO A 161 2.02 -17.08 0.34
CA PRO A 161 2.21 -16.65 -1.05
C PRO A 161 0.87 -16.54 -1.80
N MET A 162 0.90 -15.92 -2.99
CA MET A 162 -0.30 -15.68 -3.81
C MET A 162 -0.90 -16.94 -4.44
N HIS A 163 -0.10 -17.96 -4.69
CA HIS A 163 -0.55 -19.17 -5.37
C HIS A 163 -1.34 -20.10 -4.43
N PHE A 164 -2.30 -20.84 -4.97
CA PHE A 164 -3.04 -21.86 -4.23
C PHE A 164 -2.11 -22.96 -3.72
N GLN A 165 -2.22 -23.30 -2.42
CA GLN A 165 -1.35 -24.27 -1.78
C GLN A 165 -1.85 -25.71 -1.91
N PHE A 166 -3.16 -25.91 -1.90
CA PHE A 166 -3.78 -27.24 -1.85
C PHE A 166 -4.92 -27.35 -2.83
N LEU A 167 -5.04 -28.55 -3.47
CA LEU A 167 -6.21 -28.87 -4.27
C LEU A 167 -7.43 -29.05 -3.37
N GLY A 168 -8.58 -28.50 -3.80
CA GLY A 168 -9.82 -28.61 -3.06
C GLY A 168 -10.00 -27.55 -1.97
N SER A 169 -9.10 -26.54 -1.90
CA SER A 169 -9.31 -25.40 -1.01
C SER A 169 -10.52 -24.57 -1.44
N ASP A 170 -11.26 -24.05 -0.46
CA ASP A 170 -12.34 -23.11 -0.72
C ASP A 170 -11.75 -21.73 -1.07
N VAL A 171 -12.40 -21.05 -2.01
CA VAL A 171 -12.09 -19.66 -2.36
C VAL A 171 -13.17 -18.75 -1.76
N LEU A 172 -12.78 -17.95 -0.79
CA LEU A 172 -13.68 -17.04 -0.10
C LEU A 172 -13.46 -15.61 -0.57
N MET A 173 -14.54 -14.86 -0.71
CA MET A 173 -14.49 -13.42 -0.93
C MET A 173 -14.92 -12.71 0.34
N VAL A 174 -14.04 -11.85 0.86
CA VAL A 174 -14.29 -11.07 2.08
C VAL A 174 -14.66 -9.63 1.70
N GLY A 175 -15.70 -9.10 2.35
CA GLY A 175 -16.21 -7.74 2.15
C GLY A 175 -17.35 -7.63 1.14
N GLU A 176 -18.01 -6.48 1.14
CA GLU A 176 -19.09 -6.17 0.22
C GLU A 176 -18.57 -5.75 -1.15
N ARG A 177 -19.30 -6.10 -2.19
CA ARG A 177 -19.09 -5.57 -3.55
C ARG A 177 -19.97 -4.35 -3.76
N LYS A 178 -19.35 -3.28 -4.27
CA LYS A 178 -20.01 -2.01 -4.56
C LYS A 178 -19.83 -1.64 -6.03
N ASP A 179 -20.75 -0.83 -6.56
CA ASP A 179 -20.63 -0.27 -7.91
C ASP A 179 -19.68 0.94 -7.90
N GLU A 180 -18.39 0.67 -7.76
CA GLU A 180 -17.31 1.64 -7.62
C GLU A 180 -16.16 1.33 -8.58
N LEU A 181 -16.45 1.26 -9.87
CA LEU A 181 -15.50 0.86 -10.93
C LEU A 181 -14.67 2.02 -11.48
N GLY A 182 -14.89 3.24 -11.05
CA GLY A 182 -14.14 4.42 -11.51
C GLY A 182 -12.64 4.27 -11.22
N GLY A 183 -11.80 4.59 -12.20
CA GLY A 183 -10.36 4.44 -12.14
C GLY A 183 -9.84 3.01 -12.27
N SER A 184 -10.72 2.01 -12.44
CA SER A 184 -10.33 0.60 -12.58
C SER A 184 -9.65 0.31 -13.93
N VAL A 185 -8.92 -0.82 -13.98
CA VAL A 185 -8.38 -1.38 -15.22
C VAL A 185 -9.50 -1.73 -16.20
N TYR A 186 -10.66 -2.16 -15.70
CA TYR A 186 -11.82 -2.45 -16.54
C TYR A 186 -12.26 -1.20 -17.35
N TYR A 187 -12.43 -0.05 -16.70
CA TYR A 187 -12.74 1.19 -17.41
C TYR A 187 -11.60 1.67 -18.28
N GLN A 188 -10.35 1.42 -17.90
CA GLN A 188 -9.20 1.74 -18.74
C GLN A 188 -9.23 0.98 -20.08
N LEU A 189 -9.62 -0.29 -20.08
CA LEU A 189 -9.77 -1.09 -21.31
C LEU A 189 -10.87 -0.55 -22.22
N LEU A 190 -11.86 0.13 -21.66
CA LEU A 190 -12.94 0.79 -22.40
C LEU A 190 -12.61 2.24 -22.80
N GLY A 191 -11.43 2.75 -22.48
CA GLY A 191 -11.05 4.15 -22.72
C GLY A 191 -11.71 5.14 -21.75
N GLU A 192 -12.35 4.66 -20.66
CA GLU A 192 -13.10 5.46 -19.70
C GLU A 192 -12.31 5.70 -18.41
N LEU A 193 -12.59 6.80 -17.71
CA LEU A 193 -12.09 7.04 -16.36
C LEU A 193 -13.14 6.65 -15.31
N GLY A 194 -14.41 6.94 -15.58
CA GLY A 194 -15.52 6.77 -14.65
C GLY A 194 -15.60 7.91 -13.61
N ALA A 195 -16.52 7.78 -12.67
CA ALA A 195 -16.80 8.81 -11.66
C ALA A 195 -16.79 8.29 -10.22
N ASN A 196 -17.10 7.01 -10.00
CA ASN A 196 -17.18 6.41 -8.66
C ASN A 196 -15.94 5.59 -8.36
N VAL A 197 -15.05 6.11 -7.53
CA VAL A 197 -13.88 5.37 -7.02
C VAL A 197 -14.26 4.48 -5.85
N PRO A 198 -13.49 3.41 -5.57
CA PRO A 198 -13.64 2.63 -4.36
C PRO A 198 -13.56 3.51 -3.10
N LYS A 199 -14.52 3.30 -2.18
CA LYS A 199 -14.60 3.99 -0.89
C LYS A 199 -14.51 2.96 0.23
N PRO A 200 -13.30 2.60 0.66
CA PRO A 200 -13.10 1.64 1.72
C PRO A 200 -13.83 2.04 3.00
N ASP A 201 -14.53 1.09 3.61
CA ASP A 201 -15.08 1.27 4.96
C ASP A 201 -13.96 0.96 5.96
N PHE A 202 -13.61 1.93 6.77
CA PHE A 202 -12.50 1.79 7.74
C PHE A 202 -12.80 0.76 8.84
N VAL A 203 -14.07 0.51 9.15
CA VAL A 203 -14.45 -0.52 10.12
C VAL A 203 -14.19 -1.91 9.53
N GLU A 204 -14.60 -2.13 8.28
CA GLU A 204 -14.32 -3.39 7.58
C GLU A 204 -12.82 -3.63 7.35
N VAL A 205 -12.07 -2.59 7.02
CA VAL A 205 -10.61 -2.70 6.78
C VAL A 205 -9.86 -3.05 8.06
N ARG A 206 -10.35 -2.58 9.22
CA ARG A 206 -9.73 -2.80 10.52
C ARG A 206 -10.04 -4.17 11.12
N SER A 207 -11.15 -4.81 10.76
CA SER A 207 -11.58 -6.10 11.28
C SER A 207 -10.74 -7.27 10.73
#